data_593133a265c567291c52bc50ac04efaa
#
_entry.id   593133a265c567291c52bc50ac04efaa
#
_cell.length_a   1.000
_cell.length_b   1.000
_cell.length_c   1.000
_cell.angle_alpha   90.00
_cell.angle_beta   90.00
_cell.angle_gamma   90.00
#
_symmetry.space_group_name_H-M   'P 1'
#
loop_
_entity.id
_entity.type
_entity.pdbx_description
1 polymer ?
#
loop_
_entity_poly.entity_id
_entity_poly.type
_entity_poly.pdbx_seq_one_letter_code
_entity_poly.pdbx_strand_id
1 'polypeptide(L)'
;MEIENLTKEIRQRAFDRKEPKTPEKVGASWYNDDLTYDGIAKTLFIILPTPGCAWALGDSGGCTMCSYVSDCTLEPIDTDTILKIFHDHLSRHPISEEDKISVKLFASGSFLNPYELPKDARDEILKTLMDLGNVSEIIVESRPEYVKEEYLDEIFEIIGDTLFEVSIGLETSNDYTRLNKINKGFTRDDFENAVRLMQNLNDKKGYNLKSKAYIFVKPILVSESQAIKEAIETAHYCESIGVSRLSFCPATIHSGTVIERFWRKGAYQPPWIWSCIEIINTVRDEIDLPALLDTSGFGSRRGPYNCKKCNKDLKHMIIANNLTQEKIEYECDCKNEWLAEIRNADMNSSTVEIKHIPLY
;
A
#
# COMPACT_ATOMS: atom_id res chain seq x y z
N MET A 1 10.24 -3.87 25.43
CA MET A 1 8.91 -4.35 25.00
C MET A 1 9.03 -4.62 23.51
N GLU A 2 8.65 -5.80 23.06
CA GLU A 2 8.66 -6.11 21.66
C GLU A 2 7.61 -5.27 20.93
N ILE A 3 7.89 -4.89 19.68
CA ILE A 3 7.00 -4.01 18.90
C ILE A 3 5.63 -4.64 18.70
N GLU A 4 5.58 -5.96 18.57
CA GLU A 4 4.35 -6.74 18.45
C GLU A 4 3.43 -6.54 19.66
N ASN A 5 3.93 -6.71 20.87
CA ASN A 5 3.16 -6.51 22.10
C ASN A 5 2.60 -5.08 22.21
N LEU A 6 3.41 -4.07 21.82
CA LEU A 6 2.97 -2.68 21.78
C LEU A 6 1.86 -2.47 20.74
N THR A 7 2.01 -3.08 19.57
CA THR A 7 1.04 -2.97 18.48
C THR A 7 -0.28 -3.62 18.87
N LYS A 8 -0.24 -4.83 19.43
CA LYS A 8 -1.41 -5.55 19.96
C LYS A 8 -2.17 -4.72 21.00
N GLU A 9 -1.46 -4.18 21.98
CA GLU A 9 -2.08 -3.36 23.03
C GLU A 9 -2.79 -2.11 22.46
N ILE A 10 -2.12 -1.39 21.56
CA ILE A 10 -2.69 -0.18 20.94
C ILE A 10 -3.88 -0.54 20.06
N ARG A 11 -3.80 -1.65 19.29
CA ARG A 11 -4.88 -2.15 18.45
C ARG A 11 -6.10 -2.52 19.27
N GLN A 12 -5.93 -3.28 20.35
CA GLN A 12 -7.04 -3.65 21.22
C GLN A 12 -7.74 -2.40 21.78
N ARG A 13 -6.98 -1.43 22.28
CA ARG A 13 -7.55 -0.16 22.76
C ARG A 13 -8.30 0.64 21.66
N ALA A 14 -7.88 0.50 20.40
CA ALA A 14 -8.57 1.14 19.29
C ALA A 14 -9.92 0.45 19.02
N PHE A 15 -9.97 -0.86 19.06
CA PHE A 15 -11.22 -1.65 18.93
C PHE A 15 -12.18 -1.38 20.08
N ASP A 16 -11.69 -1.33 21.32
CA ASP A 16 -12.53 -1.06 22.51
C ASP A 16 -13.23 0.33 22.46
N ARG A 17 -12.72 1.24 21.64
CA ARG A 17 -13.23 2.63 21.54
C ARG A 17 -14.11 2.89 20.32
N LYS A 18 -14.16 1.95 19.39
CA LYS A 18 -14.81 2.17 18.10
C LYS A 18 -15.72 0.99 17.79
N GLU A 19 -16.99 1.28 17.54
CA GLU A 19 -17.92 0.27 17.05
C GLU A 19 -17.50 -0.19 15.64
N PRO A 20 -17.58 -1.50 15.34
CA PRO A 20 -17.37 -2.03 14.00
C PRO A 20 -18.28 -1.33 12.98
N LYS A 21 -17.81 -1.17 11.76
CA LYS A 21 -18.66 -0.66 10.68
C LYS A 21 -19.59 -1.77 10.17
N THR A 22 -20.76 -1.38 9.71
CA THR A 22 -21.59 -2.28 8.90
C THR A 22 -20.96 -2.43 7.50
N PRO A 23 -21.19 -3.56 6.80
CA PRO A 23 -20.60 -3.80 5.48
C PRO A 23 -20.81 -2.65 4.49
N GLU A 24 -22.00 -2.04 4.47
CA GLU A 24 -22.35 -0.93 3.56
C GLU A 24 -21.55 0.34 3.82
N LYS A 25 -21.00 0.50 5.04
CA LYS A 25 -20.16 1.65 5.43
C LYS A 25 -18.67 1.42 5.16
N VAL A 26 -18.27 0.19 4.85
CA VAL A 26 -16.87 -0.16 4.52
C VAL A 26 -16.60 0.10 3.05
N GLY A 27 -17.52 -0.27 2.16
CA GLY A 27 -17.36 -0.13 0.72
C GLY A 27 -17.25 1.33 0.26
N ALA A 28 -16.43 1.56 -0.76
CA ALA A 28 -16.30 2.84 -1.47
C ALA A 28 -15.89 2.59 -2.92
N SER A 29 -16.20 3.54 -3.81
CA SER A 29 -15.72 3.47 -5.20
C SER A 29 -15.52 4.86 -5.78
N TRP A 30 -14.56 4.99 -6.71
CA TRP A 30 -14.30 6.21 -7.47
C TRP A 30 -13.62 5.88 -8.79
N TYR A 31 -13.52 6.85 -9.68
CA TYR A 31 -13.00 6.71 -11.03
C TYR A 31 -11.98 7.81 -11.31
N ASN A 32 -10.76 7.43 -11.72
CA ASN A 32 -9.68 8.37 -12.01
C ASN A 32 -8.88 7.92 -13.24
N ASP A 33 -8.12 8.85 -13.82
CA ASP A 33 -7.00 8.51 -14.69
C ASP A 33 -5.86 7.94 -13.85
N ASP A 34 -5.22 6.89 -14.35
CA ASP A 34 -4.10 6.22 -13.70
C ASP A 34 -3.10 5.69 -14.73
N LEU A 35 -1.89 5.42 -14.29
CA LEU A 35 -0.88 4.76 -15.10
C LEU A 35 -1.14 3.26 -15.08
N THR A 36 -1.59 2.73 -16.20
CA THR A 36 -1.77 1.29 -16.43
C THR A 36 -0.57 0.69 -17.15
N TYR A 37 -0.55 -0.62 -17.40
CA TYR A 37 0.52 -1.24 -18.18
C TYR A 37 0.46 -0.89 -19.67
N ASP A 38 -0.70 -0.46 -20.17
CA ASP A 38 -0.92 -0.01 -21.56
C ASP A 38 -0.80 1.52 -21.73
N GLY A 39 -0.39 2.25 -20.68
CA GLY A 39 -0.31 3.71 -20.66
C GLY A 39 -1.35 4.35 -19.74
N ILE A 40 -1.70 5.63 -19.96
CA ILE A 40 -2.68 6.34 -19.13
C ILE A 40 -4.08 5.88 -19.54
N ALA A 41 -4.84 5.35 -18.60
CA ALA A 41 -6.22 4.93 -18.82
C ALA A 41 -7.12 5.21 -17.62
N LYS A 42 -8.43 5.07 -17.83
CA LYS A 42 -9.41 5.15 -16.76
C LYS A 42 -9.30 3.93 -15.85
N THR A 43 -9.26 4.18 -14.55
CA THR A 43 -9.21 3.13 -13.53
C THR A 43 -10.39 3.28 -12.58
N LEU A 44 -11.14 2.21 -12.42
CA LEU A 44 -12.19 2.07 -11.42
C LEU A 44 -11.60 1.48 -10.15
N PHE A 45 -11.72 2.21 -9.06
CA PHE A 45 -11.31 1.79 -7.73
C PHE A 45 -12.54 1.34 -6.95
N ILE A 46 -12.49 0.15 -6.37
CA ILE A 46 -13.54 -0.37 -5.49
C ILE A 46 -12.89 -0.89 -4.20
N ILE A 47 -13.36 -0.40 -3.06
CA ILE A 47 -13.03 -0.97 -1.76
C ILE A 47 -14.12 -2.00 -1.43
N LEU A 48 -13.72 -3.26 -1.31
CA LEU A 48 -14.61 -4.35 -0.92
C LEU A 48 -14.79 -4.36 0.60
N PRO A 49 -15.99 -4.65 1.10
CA PRO A 49 -16.19 -4.87 2.52
C PRO A 49 -15.54 -6.21 2.93
N THR A 50 -14.71 -6.14 3.95
CA THR A 50 -14.03 -7.32 4.52
C THR A 50 -13.99 -7.21 6.04
N PRO A 51 -13.77 -8.33 6.76
CA PRO A 51 -13.57 -8.29 8.21
C PRO A 51 -12.30 -7.51 8.60
N GLY A 52 -11.36 -7.35 7.67
CA GLY A 52 -10.07 -6.71 7.86
C GLY A 52 -8.93 -7.72 7.78
N CYS A 53 -7.71 -7.20 7.77
CA CYS A 53 -6.49 -7.99 7.63
C CYS A 53 -6.32 -9.01 8.76
N ALA A 54 -6.20 -10.30 8.43
CA ALA A 54 -6.00 -11.39 9.39
C ALA A 54 -4.78 -11.17 10.29
N TRP A 55 -3.69 -10.57 9.76
CA TRP A 55 -2.51 -10.19 10.55
C TRP A 55 -2.84 -9.15 11.63
N ALA A 56 -3.73 -8.20 11.34
CA ALA A 56 -4.12 -7.16 12.29
C ALA A 56 -5.19 -7.62 13.29
N LEU A 57 -6.03 -8.59 12.91
CA LEU A 57 -7.03 -9.19 13.79
C LEU A 57 -6.45 -10.30 14.67
N GLY A 58 -5.31 -10.87 14.29
CA GLY A 58 -4.61 -11.90 15.03
C GLY A 58 -3.77 -11.37 16.19
N ASP A 59 -2.93 -12.24 16.75
CA ASP A 59 -2.13 -11.99 17.95
C ASP A 59 -1.07 -10.88 17.78
N SER A 60 -0.66 -10.58 16.55
CA SER A 60 0.32 -9.54 16.26
C SER A 60 -0.19 -8.11 16.40
N GLY A 61 -1.51 -7.90 16.28
CA GLY A 61 -2.15 -6.59 16.22
C GLY A 61 -1.89 -5.81 14.91
N GLY A 62 -1.18 -6.41 13.95
CA GLY A 62 -0.93 -5.82 12.61
C GLY A 62 0.28 -4.91 12.53
N CYS A 63 0.37 -4.15 11.45
CA CYS A 63 1.47 -3.22 11.20
C CYS A 63 1.35 -1.94 12.05
N THR A 64 2.50 -1.38 12.45
CA THR A 64 2.59 -0.20 13.34
C THR A 64 1.96 1.07 12.80
N MET A 65 1.83 1.19 11.47
CA MET A 65 1.26 2.37 10.80
C MET A 65 -0.18 2.14 10.31
N CYS A 66 -0.63 0.89 10.14
CA CYS A 66 -1.88 0.57 9.47
C CYS A 66 -3.09 0.77 10.39
N SER A 67 -4.12 1.48 9.90
CA SER A 67 -5.39 1.67 10.60
C SER A 67 -6.59 1.04 9.88
N TYR A 68 -6.39 0.51 8.69
CA TYR A 68 -7.50 0.06 7.82
C TYR A 68 -8.45 -0.92 8.51
N VAL A 69 -7.91 -1.86 9.32
CA VAL A 69 -8.72 -2.80 10.07
C VAL A 69 -9.72 -2.12 11.02
N SER A 70 -9.42 -0.92 11.51
CA SER A 70 -10.37 -0.15 12.35
C SER A 70 -11.56 0.39 11.56
N ASP A 71 -11.54 0.33 10.26
CA ASP A 71 -12.61 0.76 9.36
C ASP A 71 -13.37 -0.42 8.73
N CYS A 72 -13.10 -1.64 9.19
CA CYS A 72 -13.71 -2.89 8.74
C CYS A 72 -14.88 -3.34 9.65
N THR A 73 -15.50 -4.45 9.28
CA THR A 73 -16.61 -5.05 10.05
C THR A 73 -16.13 -5.82 11.27
N LEU A 74 -14.86 -6.24 11.28
CA LEU A 74 -14.20 -7.12 12.27
C LEU A 74 -14.75 -8.54 12.32
N GLU A 75 -15.91 -8.80 11.74
CA GLU A 75 -16.56 -10.10 11.64
C GLU A 75 -16.66 -10.53 10.16
N PRO A 76 -16.64 -11.81 9.86
CA PRO A 76 -16.84 -12.34 8.52
C PRO A 76 -18.14 -11.83 7.87
N ILE A 77 -18.09 -11.62 6.57
CA ILE A 77 -19.24 -11.15 5.78
C ILE A 77 -19.62 -12.26 4.82
N ASP A 78 -20.91 -12.51 4.67
CA ASP A 78 -21.41 -13.50 3.72
C ASP A 78 -21.24 -13.04 2.26
N THR A 79 -21.13 -14.00 1.36
CA THR A 79 -20.93 -13.79 -0.07
C THR A 79 -21.98 -12.87 -0.69
N ASP A 80 -23.27 -13.08 -0.38
CA ASP A 80 -24.37 -12.30 -0.98
C ASP A 80 -24.28 -10.81 -0.61
N THR A 81 -23.92 -10.52 0.65
CA THR A 81 -23.71 -9.15 1.12
C THR A 81 -22.53 -8.48 0.40
N ILE A 82 -21.40 -9.19 0.24
CA ILE A 82 -20.23 -8.67 -0.48
C ILE A 82 -20.59 -8.36 -1.94
N LEU A 83 -21.23 -9.30 -2.63
CA LEU A 83 -21.63 -9.17 -4.02
C LEU A 83 -22.62 -8.03 -4.23
N LYS A 84 -23.62 -7.92 -3.36
CA LYS A 84 -24.58 -6.81 -3.40
C LYS A 84 -23.86 -5.46 -3.33
N ILE A 85 -22.92 -5.29 -2.39
CA ILE A 85 -22.17 -4.04 -2.23
C ILE A 85 -21.27 -3.79 -3.43
N PHE A 86 -20.61 -4.83 -3.95
CA PHE A 86 -19.79 -4.73 -5.15
C PHE A 86 -20.62 -4.26 -6.36
N HIS A 87 -21.79 -4.86 -6.62
CA HIS A 87 -22.67 -4.47 -7.71
C HIS A 87 -23.23 -3.06 -7.53
N ASP A 88 -23.57 -2.67 -6.30
CA ASP A 88 -24.02 -1.30 -5.99
C ASP A 88 -22.91 -0.29 -6.31
N HIS A 89 -21.65 -0.59 -6.00
CA HIS A 89 -20.53 0.27 -6.32
C HIS A 89 -20.22 0.30 -7.82
N LEU A 90 -20.23 -0.85 -8.49
CA LEU A 90 -20.00 -0.94 -9.92
C LEU A 90 -21.07 -0.11 -10.71
N SER A 91 -22.33 -0.21 -10.34
CA SER A 91 -23.44 0.48 -11.00
C SER A 91 -23.40 2.02 -10.90
N ARG A 92 -22.66 2.56 -9.92
CA ARG A 92 -22.49 4.02 -9.76
C ARG A 92 -21.55 4.63 -10.82
N HIS A 93 -20.81 3.81 -11.50
CA HIS A 93 -19.79 4.22 -12.47
C HIS A 93 -20.12 3.63 -13.83
N PRO A 94 -20.91 4.32 -14.66
CA PRO A 94 -21.21 3.84 -16.00
C PRO A 94 -19.91 3.74 -16.80
N ILE A 95 -19.65 2.55 -17.30
CA ILE A 95 -18.46 2.21 -18.08
C ILE A 95 -18.87 2.18 -19.55
N SER A 96 -18.18 2.93 -20.40
CA SER A 96 -18.35 2.85 -21.84
C SER A 96 -17.78 1.52 -22.35
N GLU A 97 -18.51 0.82 -23.19
CA GLU A 97 -18.03 -0.42 -23.85
C GLU A 97 -16.84 -0.17 -24.78
N GLU A 98 -16.63 1.06 -25.22
CA GLU A 98 -15.55 1.45 -26.13
C GLU A 98 -14.22 1.69 -25.42
N ASP A 99 -14.25 2.00 -24.11
CA ASP A 99 -13.07 2.36 -23.35
C ASP A 99 -12.50 1.14 -22.61
N LYS A 100 -11.23 0.82 -22.83
CA LYS A 100 -10.52 -0.13 -21.97
C LYS A 100 -10.39 0.46 -20.56
N ILE A 101 -10.68 -0.33 -19.55
CA ILE A 101 -10.58 0.08 -18.16
C ILE A 101 -9.66 -0.83 -17.35
N SER A 102 -8.98 -0.22 -16.38
CA SER A 102 -8.33 -0.92 -15.28
C SER A 102 -9.26 -0.97 -14.07
N VAL A 103 -9.25 -2.05 -13.31
CA VAL A 103 -10.04 -2.19 -12.08
C VAL A 103 -9.13 -2.51 -10.91
N LYS A 104 -9.15 -1.67 -9.87
CA LYS A 104 -8.44 -1.89 -8.61
C LYS A 104 -9.41 -2.30 -7.52
N LEU A 105 -9.26 -3.53 -7.05
CA LEU A 105 -10.05 -4.10 -5.97
C LEU A 105 -9.23 -4.03 -4.68
N PHE A 106 -9.57 -3.07 -3.83
CA PHE A 106 -8.96 -2.94 -2.52
C PHE A 106 -9.77 -3.72 -1.48
N ALA A 107 -9.05 -4.41 -0.62
CA ALA A 107 -9.59 -5.00 0.59
C ALA A 107 -8.71 -4.54 1.75
N SER A 108 -9.26 -4.33 2.92
CA SER A 108 -8.42 -3.95 4.08
C SER A 108 -7.58 -5.13 4.59
N GLY A 109 -7.08 -5.95 3.68
CA GLY A 109 -6.34 -7.18 3.91
C GLY A 109 -5.87 -7.77 2.59
N SER A 110 -6.10 -9.08 2.40
CA SER A 110 -5.62 -9.84 1.24
C SER A 110 -6.78 -10.37 0.41
N PHE A 111 -6.89 -9.92 -0.84
CA PHE A 111 -7.87 -10.43 -1.81
C PHE A 111 -7.76 -11.95 -2.03
N LEU A 112 -6.54 -12.49 -1.94
CA LEU A 112 -6.27 -13.91 -2.11
C LEU A 112 -6.50 -14.74 -0.84
N ASN A 113 -6.85 -14.13 0.30
CA ASN A 113 -7.12 -14.86 1.53
C ASN A 113 -8.60 -15.26 1.62
N PRO A 114 -8.96 -16.56 1.53
CA PRO A 114 -10.36 -17.00 1.54
C PRO A 114 -11.08 -16.73 2.88
N TYR A 115 -10.35 -16.43 3.96
CA TYR A 115 -10.92 -16.03 5.24
C TYR A 115 -11.29 -14.54 5.30
N GLU A 116 -10.67 -13.71 4.46
CA GLU A 116 -10.95 -12.28 4.36
C GLU A 116 -11.94 -11.98 3.22
N LEU A 117 -11.80 -12.66 2.09
CA LEU A 117 -12.70 -12.62 0.95
C LEU A 117 -13.08 -14.06 0.55
N PRO A 118 -14.32 -14.53 0.79
CA PRO A 118 -14.74 -15.88 0.43
C PRO A 118 -14.51 -16.17 -1.06
N LYS A 119 -14.08 -17.41 -1.38
CA LYS A 119 -13.80 -17.83 -2.76
C LYS A 119 -14.96 -17.54 -3.70
N ASP A 120 -16.19 -17.88 -3.29
CA ASP A 120 -17.37 -17.69 -4.13
C ASP A 120 -17.61 -16.20 -4.46
N ALA A 121 -17.38 -15.31 -3.48
CA ALA A 121 -17.46 -13.86 -3.71
C ALA A 121 -16.35 -13.39 -4.67
N ARG A 122 -15.10 -13.84 -4.46
CA ARG A 122 -13.97 -13.54 -5.34
C ARG A 122 -14.25 -13.95 -6.78
N ASP A 123 -14.66 -15.19 -6.98
CA ASP A 123 -14.87 -15.76 -8.30
C ASP A 123 -16.03 -15.07 -9.04
N GLU A 124 -17.11 -14.73 -8.34
CA GLU A 124 -18.25 -14.02 -8.93
C GLU A 124 -17.95 -12.56 -9.27
N ILE A 125 -17.14 -11.87 -8.44
CA ILE A 125 -16.61 -10.54 -8.75
C ILE A 125 -15.79 -10.59 -10.04
N LEU A 126 -14.89 -11.56 -10.18
CA LEU A 126 -14.05 -11.69 -11.37
C LEU A 126 -14.88 -11.99 -12.62
N LYS A 127 -15.85 -12.91 -12.56
CA LYS A 127 -16.77 -13.18 -13.67
C LYS A 127 -17.55 -11.92 -14.08
N THR A 128 -18.11 -11.20 -13.12
CA THR A 128 -18.81 -9.95 -13.40
C THR A 128 -17.92 -8.94 -14.14
N LEU A 129 -16.65 -8.83 -13.75
CA LEU A 129 -15.70 -7.95 -14.43
C LEU A 129 -15.39 -8.43 -15.85
N MET A 130 -15.28 -9.74 -16.08
CA MET A 130 -15.06 -10.29 -17.43
C MET A 130 -16.29 -10.10 -18.32
N ASP A 131 -17.49 -10.18 -17.78
CA ASP A 131 -18.74 -9.96 -18.52
C ASP A 131 -18.89 -8.51 -19.02
N LEU A 132 -18.13 -7.54 -18.47
CA LEU A 132 -18.06 -6.17 -19.02
C LEU A 132 -17.37 -6.13 -20.41
N GLY A 133 -16.50 -7.07 -20.70
CA GLY A 133 -15.84 -7.24 -22.01
C GLY A 133 -14.71 -6.25 -22.32
N ASN A 134 -14.49 -5.23 -21.50
CA ASN A 134 -13.49 -4.18 -21.74
C ASN A 134 -12.49 -3.96 -20.59
N VAL A 135 -12.45 -4.87 -19.61
CA VAL A 135 -11.45 -4.83 -18.52
C VAL A 135 -10.11 -5.32 -19.05
N SER A 136 -9.10 -4.44 -19.06
CA SER A 136 -7.74 -4.74 -19.55
C SER A 136 -6.81 -5.24 -18.45
N GLU A 137 -7.00 -4.78 -17.22
CA GLU A 137 -6.22 -5.22 -16.06
C GLU A 137 -7.04 -5.22 -14.77
N ILE A 138 -6.76 -6.19 -13.92
CA ILE A 138 -7.31 -6.30 -12.57
C ILE A 138 -6.15 -6.22 -11.58
N ILE A 139 -6.23 -5.30 -10.64
CA ILE A 139 -5.21 -5.07 -9.62
C ILE A 139 -5.79 -5.36 -8.25
N VAL A 140 -5.12 -6.23 -7.48
CA VAL A 140 -5.53 -6.63 -6.14
C VAL A 140 -4.40 -6.45 -5.13
N GLU A 141 -4.75 -6.39 -3.85
CA GLU A 141 -3.77 -6.38 -2.76
C GLU A 141 -3.73 -7.74 -2.07
N SER A 142 -2.53 -8.19 -1.72
CA SER A 142 -2.36 -9.41 -0.92
C SER A 142 -1.09 -9.38 -0.08
N ARG A 143 -1.06 -10.20 0.96
CA ARG A 143 0.16 -10.58 1.65
C ARG A 143 0.81 -11.76 0.91
N PRO A 144 2.16 -11.94 0.97
CA PRO A 144 2.86 -12.95 0.19
C PRO A 144 2.43 -14.38 0.52
N GLU A 145 2.06 -14.69 1.77
CA GLU A 145 1.64 -16.02 2.19
C GLU A 145 0.35 -16.54 1.53
N TYR A 146 -0.43 -15.62 0.94
CA TYR A 146 -1.66 -15.97 0.21
C TYR A 146 -1.45 -16.03 -1.31
N VAL A 147 -0.27 -15.69 -1.81
CA VAL A 147 0.09 -15.88 -3.22
C VAL A 147 0.42 -17.36 -3.42
N LYS A 148 -0.58 -18.13 -3.87
CA LYS A 148 -0.48 -19.59 -4.05
C LYS A 148 -0.86 -19.98 -5.48
N GLU A 149 -0.16 -20.97 -6.04
CA GLU A 149 -0.44 -21.48 -7.38
C GLU A 149 -1.91 -21.86 -7.54
N GLU A 150 -2.47 -22.64 -6.59
CA GLU A 150 -3.87 -23.06 -6.61
C GLU A 150 -4.88 -21.92 -6.75
N TYR A 151 -4.64 -20.79 -6.04
CA TYR A 151 -5.55 -19.64 -6.09
C TYR A 151 -5.40 -18.86 -7.40
N LEU A 152 -4.18 -18.76 -7.91
CA LEU A 152 -3.90 -18.10 -9.17
C LEU A 152 -4.44 -18.92 -10.36
N ASP A 153 -4.35 -20.25 -10.32
CA ASP A 153 -4.94 -21.13 -11.33
C ASP A 153 -6.46 -20.93 -11.42
N GLU A 154 -7.16 -20.95 -10.27
CA GLU A 154 -8.61 -20.70 -10.23
C GLU A 154 -8.99 -19.31 -10.79
N ILE A 155 -8.18 -18.29 -10.52
CA ILE A 155 -8.39 -16.94 -11.05
C ILE A 155 -8.22 -16.93 -12.58
N PHE A 156 -7.15 -17.52 -13.11
CA PHE A 156 -6.88 -17.52 -14.55
C PHE A 156 -7.84 -18.41 -15.35
N GLU A 157 -8.48 -19.42 -14.73
CA GLU A 157 -9.64 -20.12 -15.32
C GLU A 157 -10.82 -19.18 -15.60
N ILE A 158 -10.95 -18.08 -14.84
CA ILE A 158 -12.05 -17.11 -15.00
C ILE A 158 -11.64 -15.95 -15.90
N ILE A 159 -10.46 -15.36 -15.67
CA ILE A 159 -10.05 -14.10 -16.33
C ILE A 159 -9.32 -14.31 -17.67
N GLY A 160 -8.93 -15.54 -18.00
CA GLY A 160 -8.18 -15.87 -19.23
C GLY A 160 -6.87 -15.09 -19.33
N ASP A 161 -6.66 -14.37 -20.43
CA ASP A 161 -5.43 -13.62 -20.72
C ASP A 161 -5.41 -12.19 -20.10
N THR A 162 -6.45 -11.81 -19.35
CA THR A 162 -6.52 -10.49 -18.71
C THR A 162 -5.36 -10.31 -17.72
N LEU A 163 -4.71 -9.14 -17.75
CA LEU A 163 -3.62 -8.84 -16.84
C LEU A 163 -4.11 -8.83 -15.38
N PHE A 164 -3.40 -9.57 -14.54
CA PHE A 164 -3.67 -9.63 -13.10
C PHE A 164 -2.45 -9.18 -12.30
N GLU A 165 -2.55 -8.03 -11.62
CA GLU A 165 -1.49 -7.51 -10.76
C GLU A 165 -1.77 -7.83 -9.30
N VAL A 166 -0.83 -8.48 -8.62
CA VAL A 166 -0.85 -8.64 -7.16
C VAL A 166 0.07 -7.62 -6.52
N SER A 167 -0.52 -6.68 -5.81
CA SER A 167 0.19 -5.64 -5.05
C SER A 167 0.51 -6.13 -3.64
N ILE A 168 1.79 -6.18 -3.28
CA ILE A 168 2.26 -6.72 -1.99
C ILE A 168 2.99 -5.63 -1.21
N GLY A 169 2.59 -5.42 0.03
CA GLY A 169 3.27 -4.49 0.94
C GLY A 169 4.60 -5.05 1.43
N LEU A 170 5.68 -4.91 0.66
CA LEU A 170 7.04 -5.24 1.11
C LEU A 170 7.50 -4.28 2.21
N GLU A 171 7.16 -3.02 2.08
CA GLU A 171 7.49 -1.86 2.92
C GLU A 171 8.98 -1.47 2.89
N THR A 172 9.87 -2.41 3.05
CA THR A 172 11.33 -2.25 2.97
C THR A 172 12.01 -3.61 2.75
N SER A 173 13.12 -3.64 2.02
CA SER A 173 13.97 -4.83 1.87
C SER A 173 14.77 -5.16 3.13
N ASN A 174 14.83 -4.24 4.10
CA ASN A 174 15.51 -4.43 5.37
C ASN A 174 14.62 -5.23 6.35
N ASP A 175 14.96 -6.50 6.57
CA ASP A 175 14.22 -7.39 7.47
C ASP A 175 14.13 -6.85 8.91
N TYR A 176 15.20 -6.23 9.42
CA TYR A 176 15.15 -5.66 10.76
C TYR A 176 14.12 -4.55 10.88
N THR A 177 14.10 -3.61 9.94
CA THR A 177 13.09 -2.54 9.89
C THR A 177 11.70 -3.11 9.69
N ARG A 178 11.52 -4.07 8.76
CA ARG A 178 10.22 -4.66 8.45
C ARG A 178 9.63 -5.42 9.64
N LEU A 179 10.42 -6.24 10.32
CA LEU A 179 9.93 -7.07 11.43
C LEU A 179 9.85 -6.30 12.75
N ASN A 180 10.84 -5.43 13.06
CA ASN A 180 10.98 -4.83 14.39
C ASN A 180 10.49 -3.39 14.49
N LYS A 181 10.28 -2.68 13.36
CA LYS A 181 9.75 -1.30 13.36
C LYS A 181 8.36 -1.22 12.71
N ILE A 182 8.10 -2.04 11.69
CA ILE A 182 6.82 -2.08 10.99
C ILE A 182 5.89 -3.16 11.54
N ASN A 183 6.42 -4.25 12.08
CA ASN A 183 5.66 -5.43 12.53
C ASN A 183 4.89 -6.10 11.37
N LYS A 184 5.60 -6.34 10.25
CA LYS A 184 4.95 -6.85 9.02
C LYS A 184 4.70 -8.36 9.04
N GLY A 185 5.45 -9.14 9.83
CA GLY A 185 5.23 -10.56 10.10
C GLY A 185 5.65 -11.54 9.01
N PHE A 186 6.35 -11.09 7.97
CA PHE A 186 6.99 -11.94 6.96
C PHE A 186 8.37 -11.40 6.58
N THR A 187 9.23 -12.27 6.08
CA THR A 187 10.61 -11.95 5.69
C THR A 187 10.69 -11.44 4.26
N ARG A 188 11.85 -10.89 3.89
CA ARG A 188 12.16 -10.55 2.50
C ARG A 188 12.05 -11.76 1.58
N ASP A 189 12.51 -12.92 2.04
CA ASP A 189 12.47 -14.16 1.27
C ASP A 189 11.04 -14.65 1.01
N ASP A 190 10.10 -14.43 1.94
CA ASP A 190 8.67 -14.73 1.71
C ASP A 190 8.11 -13.88 0.57
N PHE A 191 8.48 -12.60 0.51
CA PHE A 191 8.08 -11.72 -0.59
C PHE A 191 8.70 -12.17 -1.92
N GLU A 192 10.01 -12.46 -1.93
CA GLU A 192 10.73 -12.91 -3.11
C GLU A 192 10.15 -14.22 -3.65
N ASN A 193 9.81 -15.17 -2.77
CA ASN A 193 9.19 -16.43 -3.16
C ASN A 193 7.83 -16.22 -3.85
N ALA A 194 7.01 -15.26 -3.37
CA ALA A 194 5.74 -14.92 -4.02
C ALA A 194 5.96 -14.32 -5.41
N VAL A 195 6.93 -13.40 -5.58
CA VAL A 195 7.27 -12.83 -6.89
C VAL A 195 7.77 -13.91 -7.85
N ARG A 196 8.69 -14.79 -7.40
CA ARG A 196 9.22 -15.89 -8.20
C ARG A 196 8.13 -16.91 -8.60
N LEU A 197 7.17 -17.18 -7.71
CA LEU A 197 6.03 -18.04 -8.05
C LEU A 197 5.23 -17.45 -9.21
N MET A 198 4.90 -16.17 -9.15
CA MET A 198 4.16 -15.48 -10.22
C MET A 198 4.92 -15.51 -11.55
N GLN A 199 6.24 -15.26 -11.54
CA GLN A 199 7.09 -15.36 -12.74
C GLN A 199 7.10 -16.79 -13.33
N ASN A 200 7.28 -17.80 -12.47
CA ASN A 200 7.25 -19.19 -12.90
C ASN A 200 5.91 -19.62 -13.52
N LEU A 201 4.79 -19.08 -13.04
CA LEU A 201 3.47 -19.35 -13.60
C LEU A 201 3.31 -18.67 -14.97
N ASN A 202 3.81 -17.44 -15.15
CA ASN A 202 3.86 -16.80 -16.46
C ASN A 202 4.65 -17.68 -17.46
N ASP A 203 5.85 -18.13 -17.07
CA ASP A 203 6.71 -18.92 -17.96
C ASP A 203 6.13 -20.30 -18.30
N LYS A 204 5.51 -20.97 -17.33
CA LYS A 204 5.02 -22.35 -17.52
C LYS A 204 3.61 -22.43 -18.08
N LYS A 205 2.73 -21.49 -17.73
CA LYS A 205 1.30 -21.53 -18.04
C LYS A 205 0.84 -20.41 -18.96
N GLY A 206 1.74 -19.44 -19.26
CA GLY A 206 1.41 -18.30 -20.11
C GLY A 206 0.49 -17.28 -19.45
N TYR A 207 0.44 -17.23 -18.12
CA TYR A 207 -0.38 -16.25 -17.39
C TYR A 207 0.16 -14.83 -17.59
N ASN A 208 -0.71 -13.85 -17.53
CA ASN A 208 -0.34 -12.42 -17.56
C ASN A 208 -0.34 -11.84 -16.14
N LEU A 209 0.51 -12.42 -15.28
CA LEU A 209 0.70 -12.00 -13.89
C LEU A 209 1.73 -10.89 -13.78
N LYS A 210 1.41 -9.88 -12.99
CA LYS A 210 2.31 -8.79 -12.62
C LYS A 210 2.40 -8.67 -11.11
N SER A 211 3.54 -8.20 -10.61
CA SER A 211 3.74 -7.91 -9.19
C SER A 211 3.99 -6.43 -8.97
N LYS A 212 3.39 -5.85 -7.93
CA LYS A 212 3.71 -4.50 -7.47
C LYS A 212 4.17 -4.54 -6.02
N ALA A 213 5.23 -3.80 -5.71
CA ALA A 213 5.70 -3.61 -4.35
C ALA A 213 5.22 -2.27 -3.78
N TYR A 214 4.53 -2.29 -2.63
CA TYR A 214 4.38 -1.08 -1.82
C TYR A 214 5.62 -0.92 -0.94
N ILE A 215 6.18 0.28 -0.92
CA ILE A 215 7.38 0.67 -0.17
C ILE A 215 7.00 1.79 0.79
N PHE A 216 7.09 1.52 2.09
CA PHE A 216 6.71 2.48 3.11
C PHE A 216 7.83 3.46 3.43
N VAL A 217 7.59 4.74 3.23
CA VAL A 217 8.60 5.78 3.47
C VAL A 217 8.54 6.27 4.90
N LYS A 218 9.66 6.13 5.61
CA LYS A 218 9.91 6.57 6.98
C LYS A 218 9.07 5.85 8.04
N PRO A 219 9.39 4.58 8.33
CA PRO A 219 8.89 3.89 9.53
C PRO A 219 9.28 4.60 10.83
N ILE A 220 8.64 4.22 11.95
CA ILE A 220 9.07 4.69 13.27
C ILE A 220 10.53 4.31 13.52
N LEU A 221 11.25 5.12 14.32
CA LEU A 221 12.65 4.88 14.68
C LEU A 221 13.61 4.83 13.47
N VAL A 222 13.24 5.50 12.39
CA VAL A 222 14.07 5.70 11.20
C VAL A 222 14.25 7.20 10.98
N SER A 223 15.51 7.65 10.81
CA SER A 223 15.79 9.05 10.49
C SER A 223 15.38 9.40 9.07
N GLU A 224 15.32 10.69 8.73
CA GLU A 224 14.95 11.13 7.38
C GLU A 224 15.94 10.61 6.32
N SER A 225 17.25 10.74 6.54
CA SER A 225 18.29 10.24 5.63
C SER A 225 18.25 8.72 5.48
N GLN A 226 18.07 8.00 6.58
CA GLN A 226 17.94 6.54 6.55
C GLN A 226 16.67 6.10 5.80
N ALA A 227 15.57 6.84 5.92
CA ALA A 227 14.33 6.53 5.20
C ALA A 227 14.48 6.68 3.68
N ILE A 228 15.18 7.72 3.23
CA ILE A 228 15.50 7.93 1.81
C ILE A 228 16.35 6.75 1.31
N LYS A 229 17.43 6.44 2.02
CA LYS A 229 18.34 5.35 1.66
C LYS A 229 17.61 4.00 1.59
N GLU A 230 16.88 3.60 2.65
CA GLU A 230 16.15 2.33 2.68
C GLU A 230 15.10 2.22 1.57
N ALA A 231 14.42 3.32 1.22
CA ALA A 231 13.43 3.31 0.15
C ALA A 231 14.07 3.08 -1.23
N ILE A 232 15.20 3.75 -1.52
CA ILE A 232 15.96 3.56 -2.78
C ILE A 232 16.56 2.16 -2.85
N GLU A 233 17.20 1.68 -1.77
CA GLU A 233 17.75 0.32 -1.71
C GLU A 233 16.65 -0.74 -1.90
N THR A 234 15.45 -0.49 -1.38
CA THR A 234 14.30 -1.39 -1.57
C THR A 234 13.83 -1.39 -3.02
N ALA A 235 13.87 -0.25 -3.71
CA ALA A 235 13.51 -0.17 -5.11
C ALA A 235 14.50 -0.97 -6.00
N HIS A 236 15.80 -0.83 -5.78
CA HIS A 236 16.83 -1.64 -6.47
C HIS A 236 16.67 -3.14 -6.19
N TYR A 237 16.36 -3.49 -4.94
CA TYR A 237 16.08 -4.89 -4.61
C TYR A 237 14.86 -5.41 -5.40
N CYS A 238 13.77 -4.66 -5.45
CA CYS A 238 12.56 -5.05 -6.22
C CYS A 238 12.87 -5.25 -7.70
N GLU A 239 13.65 -4.34 -8.32
CA GLU A 239 14.09 -4.48 -9.70
C GLU A 239 14.90 -5.77 -9.89
N SER A 240 15.87 -6.02 -9.01
CA SER A 240 16.77 -7.18 -9.11
C SER A 240 16.07 -8.53 -9.06
N ILE A 241 14.89 -8.62 -8.43
CA ILE A 241 14.07 -9.84 -8.36
C ILE A 241 12.91 -9.85 -9.37
N GLY A 242 12.81 -8.82 -10.23
CA GLY A 242 11.84 -8.75 -11.32
C GLY A 242 10.41 -8.37 -10.89
N VAL A 243 10.26 -7.51 -9.87
CA VAL A 243 8.98 -6.83 -9.60
C VAL A 243 8.60 -5.96 -10.80
N SER A 244 7.32 -5.85 -11.11
CA SER A 244 6.84 -5.17 -12.31
C SER A 244 6.56 -3.69 -12.13
N ARG A 245 6.28 -3.22 -10.89
CA ARG A 245 5.90 -1.84 -10.58
C ARG A 245 6.20 -1.51 -9.12
N LEU A 246 6.55 -0.26 -8.84
CA LEU A 246 6.79 0.25 -7.49
C LEU A 246 5.74 1.29 -7.09
N SER A 247 5.36 1.31 -5.81
CA SER A 247 4.50 2.35 -5.24
C SER A 247 5.02 2.75 -3.86
N PHE A 248 5.52 3.97 -3.76
CA PHE A 248 6.00 4.55 -2.51
C PHE A 248 4.82 5.10 -1.72
N CYS A 249 4.70 4.68 -0.45
CA CYS A 249 3.64 5.03 0.47
C CYS A 249 4.23 5.83 1.64
N PRO A 250 4.29 7.17 1.55
CA PRO A 250 4.81 7.99 2.64
C PRO A 250 3.93 7.92 3.87
N ALA A 251 4.58 7.87 5.03
CA ALA A 251 3.90 7.71 6.30
C ALA A 251 2.86 8.80 6.56
N THR A 252 1.64 8.37 6.82
CA THR A 252 0.53 9.21 7.28
C THR A 252 0.04 8.71 8.63
N ILE A 253 -0.22 9.64 9.56
CA ILE A 253 -0.57 9.32 10.95
C ILE A 253 -2.07 9.04 11.05
N HIS A 254 -2.41 7.78 11.20
CA HIS A 254 -3.79 7.35 11.45
C HIS A 254 -4.04 7.09 12.93
N SER A 255 -5.28 7.33 13.36
CA SER A 255 -5.68 7.12 14.75
C SER A 255 -5.65 5.64 15.14
N GLY A 256 -5.28 5.37 16.39
CA GLY A 256 -5.24 4.00 16.93
C GLY A 256 -4.06 3.16 16.42
N THR A 257 -2.96 3.82 16.03
CA THR A 257 -1.74 3.17 15.56
C THR A 257 -0.54 3.46 16.45
N VAL A 258 0.49 2.62 16.36
CA VAL A 258 1.76 2.85 17.07
C VAL A 258 2.42 4.15 16.58
N ILE A 259 2.40 4.40 15.28
CA ILE A 259 2.97 5.62 14.70
C ILE A 259 2.29 6.89 15.26
N GLU A 260 0.96 6.87 15.49
CA GLU A 260 0.25 7.97 16.15
C GLU A 260 0.75 8.19 17.58
N ARG A 261 1.01 7.11 18.32
CA ARG A 261 1.53 7.22 19.69
C ARG A 261 2.90 7.89 19.73
N PHE A 262 3.81 7.50 18.84
CA PHE A 262 5.13 8.12 18.72
C PHE A 262 5.01 9.61 18.35
N TRP A 263 4.17 9.92 17.37
CA TRP A 263 3.91 11.29 16.94
C TRP A 263 3.34 12.17 18.07
N ARG A 264 2.34 11.69 18.81
CA ARG A 264 1.76 12.42 19.97
C ARG A 264 2.77 12.67 21.08
N LYS A 265 3.80 11.86 21.20
CA LYS A 265 4.90 12.01 22.17
C LYS A 265 6.06 12.85 21.61
N GLY A 266 5.97 13.39 20.40
CA GLY A 266 7.04 14.16 19.76
C GLY A 266 8.23 13.31 19.31
N ALA A 267 8.10 11.97 19.31
CA ALA A 267 9.16 11.03 18.95
C ALA A 267 9.10 10.58 17.49
N TYR A 268 8.19 11.12 16.72
CA TYR A 268 8.04 10.83 15.30
C TYR A 268 7.44 12.02 14.55
N GLN A 269 7.91 12.23 13.32
CA GLN A 269 7.32 13.13 12.33
C GLN A 269 7.20 12.41 11.00
N PRO A 270 6.11 12.61 10.22
CA PRO A 270 6.04 12.14 8.85
C PRO A 270 7.21 12.66 8.00
N PRO A 271 7.50 12.03 6.86
CA PRO A 271 8.60 12.48 6.00
C PRO A 271 8.34 13.87 5.44
N TRP A 272 9.40 14.57 5.08
CA TRP A 272 9.30 15.74 4.22
C TRP A 272 8.82 15.34 2.82
N ILE A 273 8.04 16.20 2.16
CA ILE A 273 7.70 16.00 0.74
C ILE A 273 8.99 16.01 -0.11
N TRP A 274 10.01 16.79 0.30
CA TRP A 274 11.33 16.79 -0.35
C TRP A 274 11.99 15.42 -0.33
N SER A 275 11.91 14.68 0.76
CA SER A 275 12.42 13.31 0.83
C SER A 275 11.69 12.37 -0.12
N CYS A 276 10.36 12.52 -0.22
CA CYS A 276 9.57 11.74 -1.17
C CYS A 276 9.94 12.07 -2.63
N ILE A 277 10.19 13.34 -2.95
CA ILE A 277 10.65 13.77 -4.27
C ILE A 277 12.05 13.25 -4.57
N GLU A 278 12.97 13.33 -3.61
CA GLU A 278 14.33 12.78 -3.76
C GLU A 278 14.29 11.30 -4.08
N ILE A 279 13.49 10.52 -3.33
CA ILE A 279 13.32 9.07 -3.57
C ILE A 279 12.80 8.82 -4.99
N ILE A 280 11.67 9.46 -5.37
CA ILE A 280 11.02 9.15 -6.64
C ILE A 280 11.86 9.59 -7.84
N ASN A 281 12.56 10.73 -7.74
CA ASN A 281 13.45 11.20 -8.79
C ASN A 281 14.67 10.29 -8.96
N THR A 282 15.31 9.89 -7.84
CA THR A 282 16.44 8.96 -7.87
C THR A 282 16.02 7.61 -8.48
N VAL A 283 14.91 7.08 -8.04
CA VAL A 283 14.39 5.79 -8.55
C VAL A 283 14.09 5.87 -10.05
N ARG A 284 13.46 6.93 -10.53
CA ARG A 284 13.18 7.11 -11.97
C ARG A 284 14.42 7.32 -12.82
N ASP A 285 15.54 7.75 -12.21
CA ASP A 285 16.84 7.86 -12.90
C ASP A 285 17.58 6.54 -12.99
N GLU A 286 17.48 5.72 -11.96
CA GLU A 286 18.36 4.58 -11.76
C GLU A 286 17.68 3.23 -12.08
N ILE A 287 16.34 3.19 -12.17
CA ILE A 287 15.54 1.97 -12.24
C ILE A 287 14.54 2.07 -13.40
N ASP A 288 14.52 1.04 -14.24
CA ASP A 288 13.60 0.94 -15.39
C ASP A 288 12.27 0.24 -15.01
N LEU A 289 11.63 0.75 -13.95
CA LEU A 289 10.31 0.30 -13.51
C LEU A 289 9.37 1.48 -13.29
N PRO A 290 8.08 1.37 -13.64
CA PRO A 290 7.10 2.37 -13.27
C PRO A 290 7.09 2.58 -11.73
N ALA A 291 7.32 3.82 -11.30
CA ALA A 291 7.39 4.18 -9.89
C ALA A 291 6.35 5.25 -9.56
N LEU A 292 5.42 4.90 -8.67
CA LEU A 292 4.33 5.77 -8.23
C LEU A 292 4.61 6.29 -6.82
N LEU A 293 4.14 7.50 -6.52
CA LEU A 293 4.23 8.11 -5.20
C LEU A 293 2.82 8.45 -4.70
N ASP A 294 2.35 7.76 -3.64
CA ASP A 294 1.07 8.08 -3.01
C ASP A 294 1.13 9.47 -2.36
N THR A 295 0.09 10.26 -2.58
CA THR A 295 -0.03 11.62 -2.05
C THR A 295 -1.04 11.75 -0.93
N SER A 296 -1.48 10.64 -0.36
CA SER A 296 -2.39 10.62 0.78
C SER A 296 -1.80 11.37 1.96
N GLY A 297 -2.58 12.28 2.56
CA GLY A 297 -2.14 13.07 3.70
C GLY A 297 -1.16 14.21 3.41
N PHE A 298 -0.67 14.40 2.17
CA PHE A 298 0.28 15.46 1.81
C PHE A 298 -0.27 16.85 2.15
N GLY A 299 0.61 17.66 2.75
CA GLY A 299 0.30 19.03 3.17
C GLY A 299 -0.46 19.12 4.51
N SER A 300 -0.72 18.00 5.18
CA SER A 300 -1.31 17.97 6.52
C SER A 300 -0.26 17.72 7.60
N ARG A 301 -0.56 18.11 8.85
CA ARG A 301 0.32 17.80 10.00
C ARG A 301 0.46 16.31 10.29
N ARG A 302 -0.43 15.49 9.76
CA ARG A 302 -0.46 14.04 9.95
C ARG A 302 0.15 13.27 8.77
N GLY A 303 0.64 13.94 7.75
CA GLY A 303 1.25 13.34 6.58
C GLY A 303 2.49 14.10 6.12
N PRO A 304 3.05 13.76 4.98
CA PRO A 304 4.20 14.46 4.41
C PRO A 304 3.96 15.96 4.30
N TYR A 305 4.93 16.74 4.74
CA TYR A 305 4.78 18.18 4.85
C TYR A 305 6.11 18.90 4.63
N ASN A 306 6.08 19.99 3.91
CA ASN A 306 7.21 20.91 3.74
C ASN A 306 6.88 22.27 4.39
N CYS A 307 6.17 23.11 3.66
CA CYS A 307 5.70 24.40 4.14
C CYS A 307 4.38 24.79 3.45
N LYS A 308 3.69 25.78 3.99
CA LYS A 308 2.39 26.24 3.44
C LYS A 308 2.49 26.77 2.00
N LYS A 309 3.68 27.25 1.56
CA LYS A 309 3.87 27.82 0.23
C LYS A 309 3.88 26.74 -0.86
N CYS A 310 4.57 25.60 -0.63
CA CYS A 310 4.85 24.62 -1.69
C CYS A 310 4.04 23.31 -1.60
N ASN A 311 3.44 22.98 -0.45
CA ASN A 311 2.78 21.68 -0.26
C ASN A 311 1.71 21.37 -1.33
N LYS A 312 0.87 22.37 -1.65
CA LYS A 312 -0.24 22.18 -2.58
C LYS A 312 0.25 21.95 -4.00
N ASP A 313 1.21 22.78 -4.42
CA ASP A 313 1.75 22.73 -5.78
C ASP A 313 2.51 21.43 -6.00
N LEU A 314 3.36 21.04 -5.03
CA LEU A 314 4.08 19.78 -5.08
C LEU A 314 3.15 18.57 -5.11
N LYS A 315 2.07 18.56 -4.33
CA LYS A 315 1.08 17.49 -4.40
C LYS A 315 0.48 17.36 -5.79
N HIS A 316 0.08 18.47 -6.43
CA HIS A 316 -0.49 18.44 -7.78
C HIS A 316 0.54 17.99 -8.83
N MET A 317 1.80 18.45 -8.70
CA MET A 317 2.88 18.00 -9.58
C MET A 317 3.12 16.50 -9.46
N ILE A 318 3.19 15.97 -8.24
CA ILE A 318 3.39 14.53 -8.01
C ILE A 318 2.27 13.72 -8.65
N ILE A 319 1.00 14.14 -8.48
CA ILE A 319 -0.14 13.45 -9.11
C ILE A 319 0.00 13.43 -10.63
N ALA A 320 0.37 14.55 -11.26
CA ALA A 320 0.58 14.62 -12.70
C ALA A 320 1.78 13.75 -13.13
N ASN A 321 2.90 13.83 -12.41
CA ASN A 321 4.11 13.10 -12.73
C ASN A 321 4.02 11.58 -12.45
N ASN A 322 3.07 11.13 -11.64
CA ASN A 322 2.74 9.70 -11.55
C ASN A 322 2.24 9.14 -12.89
N LEU A 323 1.55 9.94 -13.68
CA LEU A 323 1.05 9.54 -14.99
C LEU A 323 2.13 9.58 -16.06
N THR A 324 3.00 10.61 -16.05
CA THR A 324 4.03 10.82 -17.08
C THR A 324 5.36 10.16 -16.76
N GLN A 325 5.59 9.78 -15.51
CA GLN A 325 6.87 9.24 -14.99
C GLN A 325 8.05 10.21 -15.11
N GLU A 326 7.79 11.49 -15.35
CA GLU A 326 8.82 12.52 -15.41
C GLU A 326 9.35 12.88 -14.01
N LYS A 327 10.53 13.50 -13.96
CA LYS A 327 11.08 14.05 -12.71
C LYS A 327 10.27 15.22 -12.21
N ILE A 328 10.35 15.44 -10.91
CA ILE A 328 9.72 16.56 -10.22
C ILE A 328 10.79 17.58 -9.90
N GLU A 329 10.73 18.72 -10.56
CA GLU A 329 11.62 19.87 -10.32
C GLU A 329 10.83 21.01 -9.69
N TYR A 330 11.27 21.45 -8.52
CA TYR A 330 10.64 22.57 -7.81
C TYR A 330 11.62 23.22 -6.84
N GLU A 331 11.48 24.52 -6.62
CA GLU A 331 12.32 25.29 -5.70
C GLU A 331 11.45 25.99 -4.64
N CYS A 332 11.89 25.89 -3.38
CA CYS A 332 11.30 26.62 -2.26
C CYS A 332 12.33 26.79 -1.16
N ASP A 333 12.29 27.92 -0.45
CA ASP A 333 13.25 28.26 0.63
C ASP A 333 13.32 27.16 1.71
N CYS A 334 12.19 26.46 1.99
CA CYS A 334 12.13 25.39 2.98
C CYS A 334 12.97 24.15 2.62
N LYS A 335 13.49 24.05 1.39
CA LYS A 335 14.40 22.98 0.99
C LYS A 335 15.73 23.05 1.77
N ASN A 336 16.14 24.27 2.16
CA ASN A 336 17.34 24.45 2.98
C ASN A 336 17.15 23.88 4.41
N GLU A 337 15.94 23.97 4.96
CA GLU A 337 15.63 23.40 6.27
C GLU A 337 15.67 21.87 6.22
N TRP A 338 15.08 21.27 5.19
CA TRP A 338 15.17 19.83 4.93
C TRP A 338 16.62 19.35 4.76
N LEU A 339 17.46 20.06 3.94
CA LEU A 339 18.87 19.72 3.77
C LEU A 339 19.65 19.80 5.09
N ALA A 340 19.33 20.76 5.96
CA ALA A 340 19.94 20.89 7.27
C ALA A 340 19.54 19.71 8.18
N GLU A 341 18.27 19.27 8.15
CA GLU A 341 17.81 18.11 8.93
C GLU A 341 18.51 16.82 8.50
N ILE A 342 18.61 16.55 7.19
CA ILE A 342 19.33 15.37 6.68
C ILE A 342 20.78 15.36 7.17
N ARG A 343 21.52 16.46 7.03
CA ARG A 343 22.92 16.56 7.49
C ARG A 343 23.05 16.34 8.99
N ASN A 344 22.13 16.87 9.79
CA ASN A 344 22.14 16.70 11.23
C ASN A 344 21.78 15.29 11.66
N ALA A 345 20.87 14.61 10.95
CA ALA A 345 20.49 13.23 11.21
C ALA A 345 21.66 12.26 10.97
N ASP A 346 22.48 12.51 9.95
CA ASP A 346 23.68 11.72 9.67
C ASP A 346 24.77 11.90 10.75
N MET A 347 24.81 13.07 11.39
CA MET A 347 25.76 13.36 12.47
C MET A 347 25.28 12.83 13.84
N ASN A 348 23.97 12.72 14.06
CA ASN A 348 23.33 12.31 15.31
C ASN A 348 22.58 10.99 15.14
N SER A 349 23.27 9.88 14.87
CA SER A 349 22.68 8.54 14.80
C SER A 349 22.25 8.02 16.19
N SER A 350 21.52 8.80 16.96
CA SER A 350 20.96 8.37 18.23
C SER A 350 19.70 7.55 18.01
N THR A 351 19.84 6.24 18.09
CA THR A 351 18.73 5.29 18.16
C THR A 351 17.96 5.54 19.46
N VAL A 352 16.74 6.08 19.36
CA VAL A 352 15.82 6.08 20.49
C VAL A 352 15.32 4.65 20.69
N GLU A 353 15.74 3.99 21.75
CA GLU A 353 15.27 2.65 22.07
C GLU A 353 13.80 2.68 22.51
N ILE A 354 13.00 1.73 22.02
CA ILE A 354 11.56 1.61 22.33
C ILE A 354 11.28 1.58 23.84
N LYS A 355 12.17 0.98 24.63
CA LYS A 355 12.08 0.90 26.10
C LYS A 355 12.08 2.26 26.82
N HIS A 356 12.56 3.32 26.16
CA HIS A 356 12.59 4.68 26.72
C HIS A 356 11.33 5.51 26.41
N ILE A 357 10.37 4.96 25.66
CA ILE A 357 9.12 5.66 25.35
C ILE A 357 8.08 5.28 26.40
N PRO A 358 7.63 6.24 27.25
CA PRO A 358 6.65 5.96 28.29
C PRO A 358 5.32 5.46 27.72
N LEU A 359 4.72 4.48 28.36
CA LEU A 359 3.44 3.88 27.98
C LEU A 359 2.21 4.70 28.43
N TYR A 360 2.39 5.86 29.06
CA TYR A 360 1.30 6.65 29.64
C TYR A 360 0.84 7.79 28.74
#